data_0ab5806c87633f29548d82618387af40
#
_entry.id   0ab5806c87633f29548d82618387af40
#
_cell.length_a   1.000
_cell.length_b   1.000
_cell.length_c   1.000
_cell.angle_alpha   90.00
_cell.angle_beta   90.00
_cell.angle_gamma   90.00
#
_symmetry.space_group_name_H-M   'P 1'
#
loop_
_entity.id
_entity.type
_entity.pdbx_description
1 polymer ?
#
loop_
_entity_poly.entity_id
_entity_poly.type
_entity_poly.pdbx_seq_one_letter_code
_entity_poly.pdbx_strand_id
1 'polypeptide(L)'
;MNRTDIIQLLIDKTKAKSYLEIGVSSGENFQKIKCENKVGVDPELTSTATIFLTSDDFFNQNEETFDVIFVDGLHHADQVYRDVINSLQVLNEGGYIVCHDLNPVEEQHQTIPYQGGFWNGDCWKAFVMLRMGRDDLEMYTVDSDCGCGIITKGSQELLNLNYSMTYHYLDQNRKELLNLISPEKF
;
A
#
# COMPACT_ATOMS: atom_id res chain seq x y z
N MET A 1 -2.78 9.32 -13.96
CA MET A 1 -2.69 9.42 -12.47
C MET A 1 -1.63 8.43 -12.02
N ASN A 2 -0.75 8.81 -11.12
CA ASN A 2 0.26 7.93 -10.52
C ASN A 2 0.11 7.94 -8.99
N ARG A 3 0.94 7.14 -8.27
CA ARG A 3 0.91 7.05 -6.79
C ARG A 3 0.99 8.41 -6.10
N THR A 4 1.87 9.29 -6.59
CA THR A 4 2.03 10.65 -6.03
C THR A 4 0.73 11.46 -6.17
N ASP A 5 0.06 11.38 -7.32
CA ASP A 5 -1.20 12.09 -7.55
C ASP A 5 -2.30 11.57 -6.61
N ILE A 6 -2.40 10.25 -6.45
CA ILE A 6 -3.38 9.58 -5.58
C ILE A 6 -3.17 10.02 -4.12
N ILE A 7 -1.93 9.91 -3.61
CA ILE A 7 -1.60 10.29 -2.24
C ILE A 7 -1.88 11.78 -2.01
N GLN A 8 -1.46 12.65 -2.94
CA GLN A 8 -1.69 14.10 -2.81
C GLN A 8 -3.17 14.45 -2.82
N LEU A 9 -3.98 13.78 -3.67
CA LEU A 9 -5.44 13.97 -3.67
C LEU A 9 -6.08 13.60 -2.32
N LEU A 10 -5.64 12.50 -1.70
CA LEU A 10 -6.12 12.10 -0.36
C LEU A 10 -5.72 13.12 0.70
N ILE A 11 -4.47 13.60 0.69
CA ILE A 11 -3.98 14.64 1.59
C ILE A 11 -4.82 15.91 1.45
N ASP A 12 -5.03 16.36 0.22
CA ASP A 12 -5.77 17.61 -0.05
C ASP A 12 -7.25 17.49 0.32
N LYS A 13 -7.88 16.36 0.00
CA LYS A 13 -9.29 16.08 0.29
C LYS A 13 -9.58 16.00 1.80
N THR A 14 -8.68 15.39 2.57
CA THR A 14 -8.83 15.21 4.02
C THR A 14 -8.21 16.37 4.81
N LYS A 15 -7.45 17.24 4.16
CA LYS A 15 -6.62 18.28 4.81
C LYS A 15 -5.62 17.66 5.79
N ALA A 16 -5.07 16.52 5.41
CA ALA A 16 -4.10 15.76 6.19
C ALA A 16 -2.87 16.62 6.55
N LYS A 17 -2.42 16.46 7.78
CA LYS A 17 -1.26 17.19 8.30
C LYS A 17 -0.05 16.29 8.53
N SER A 18 -0.25 14.98 8.54
CA SER A 18 0.79 14.00 8.79
C SER A 18 0.77 12.89 7.73
N TYR A 19 1.96 12.59 7.20
CA TYR A 19 2.20 11.59 6.16
C TYR A 19 3.34 10.66 6.54
N LEU A 20 3.12 9.37 6.43
CA LEU A 20 4.14 8.34 6.60
C LEU A 20 4.37 7.62 5.27
N GLU A 21 5.63 7.39 4.90
CA GLU A 21 6.02 6.55 3.75
C GLU A 21 6.92 5.41 4.23
N ILE A 22 6.50 4.18 4.03
CA ILE A 22 7.27 2.96 4.25
C ILE A 22 7.86 2.52 2.91
N GLY A 23 9.21 2.53 2.80
CA GLY A 23 9.91 2.28 1.54
C GLY A 23 10.12 3.56 0.74
N VAL A 24 11.08 4.37 1.15
CA VAL A 24 11.37 5.68 0.52
C VAL A 24 12.31 5.55 -0.69
N SER A 25 13.26 4.63 -0.64
CA SER A 25 14.27 4.42 -1.70
C SER A 25 14.95 5.74 -2.12
N SER A 26 14.92 6.08 -3.41
CA SER A 26 15.48 7.33 -3.97
C SER A 26 14.70 8.60 -3.54
N GLY A 27 13.51 8.45 -2.97
CA GLY A 27 12.66 9.55 -2.53
C GLY A 27 11.87 10.25 -3.63
N GLU A 28 11.77 9.65 -4.82
CA GLU A 28 11.05 10.28 -5.92
C GLU A 28 9.59 10.60 -5.59
N ASN A 29 8.93 9.74 -4.80
CA ASN A 29 7.58 9.98 -4.30
C ASN A 29 7.62 10.91 -3.09
N PHE A 30 8.39 10.56 -2.06
CA PHE A 30 8.44 11.27 -0.78
C PHE A 30 8.72 12.77 -0.93
N GLN A 31 9.64 13.16 -1.83
CA GLN A 31 9.99 14.54 -2.05
C GLN A 31 8.88 15.37 -2.72
N LYS A 32 8.06 14.73 -3.56
CA LYS A 32 6.96 15.38 -4.29
C LYS A 32 5.72 15.61 -3.42
N ILE A 33 5.51 14.78 -2.41
CA ILE A 33 4.36 14.90 -1.51
C ILE A 33 4.46 16.17 -0.68
N LYS A 34 3.38 16.96 -0.71
CA LYS A 34 3.22 18.20 0.07
C LYS A 34 2.34 17.91 1.28
N CYS A 35 2.94 17.80 2.44
CA CYS A 35 2.28 17.62 3.72
C CYS A 35 3.08 18.35 4.80
N GLU A 36 2.42 18.85 5.85
CA GLU A 36 3.05 19.63 6.92
C GLU A 36 4.12 18.82 7.65
N ASN A 37 3.78 17.62 8.07
CA ASN A 37 4.67 16.67 8.75
C ASN A 37 4.83 15.42 7.91
N LYS A 38 6.07 15.09 7.56
CA LYS A 38 6.38 13.90 6.77
C LYS A 38 7.44 13.05 7.45
N VAL A 39 7.15 11.77 7.56
CA VAL A 39 8.08 10.75 8.03
C VAL A 39 8.28 9.73 6.90
N GLY A 40 9.53 9.46 6.54
CA GLY A 40 9.90 8.46 5.56
C GLY A 40 10.79 7.40 6.23
N VAL A 41 10.45 6.14 6.08
CA VAL A 41 11.12 4.99 6.70
C VAL A 41 11.69 4.08 5.62
N ASP A 42 12.97 3.77 5.71
CA ASP A 42 13.66 2.85 4.80
C ASP A 42 14.91 2.32 5.49
N PRO A 43 15.21 1.00 5.47
CA PRO A 43 16.41 0.47 6.10
C PRO A 43 17.70 0.82 5.36
N GLU A 44 17.63 1.20 4.08
CA GLU A 44 18.80 1.49 3.25
C GLU A 44 19.40 2.86 3.58
N LEU A 45 20.67 2.88 4.04
CA LEU A 45 21.37 4.12 4.40
C LEU A 45 21.61 5.07 3.21
N THR A 46 21.48 4.56 1.99
CA THR A 46 21.58 5.36 0.75
C THR A 46 20.25 5.97 0.31
N SER A 47 19.14 5.61 0.96
CA SER A 47 17.82 6.20 0.72
C SER A 47 17.78 7.66 1.18
N THR A 48 16.70 8.34 0.79
CA THR A 48 16.43 9.72 1.26
C THR A 48 15.41 9.74 2.41
N ALA A 49 15.30 8.64 3.13
CA ALA A 49 14.42 8.50 4.29
C ALA A 49 14.83 9.45 5.44
N THR A 50 13.88 9.76 6.30
CA THR A 50 14.12 10.51 7.54
C THR A 50 14.48 9.59 8.71
N ILE A 51 14.10 8.29 8.61
CA ILE A 51 14.36 7.27 9.62
C ILE A 51 14.90 6.02 8.90
N PHE A 52 16.07 5.54 9.33
CA PHE A 52 16.77 4.41 8.75
C PHE A 52 16.53 3.15 9.60
N LEU A 53 15.33 2.58 9.47
CA LEU A 53 14.88 1.36 10.17
C LEU A 53 14.10 0.48 9.19
N THR A 54 13.97 -0.81 9.54
CA THR A 54 12.94 -1.65 8.95
C THR A 54 11.55 -1.13 9.37
N SER A 55 10.51 -1.42 8.59
CA SER A 55 9.14 -1.06 8.97
C SER A 55 8.74 -1.69 10.31
N ASP A 56 9.11 -2.96 10.55
CA ASP A 56 8.84 -3.64 11.83
C ASP A 56 9.51 -2.92 13.01
N ASP A 57 10.79 -2.53 12.90
CA ASP A 57 11.49 -1.80 13.96
C ASP A 57 10.94 -0.39 14.16
N PHE A 58 10.53 0.28 13.07
CA PHE A 58 9.88 1.59 13.16
C PHE A 58 8.56 1.49 13.92
N PHE A 59 7.65 0.61 13.51
CA PHE A 59 6.35 0.48 14.18
C PHE A 59 6.46 0.04 15.65
N ASN A 60 7.48 -0.75 15.99
CA ASN A 60 7.73 -1.14 17.39
C ASN A 60 8.16 0.02 18.30
N GLN A 61 8.71 1.10 17.74
CA GLN A 61 9.23 2.26 18.49
C GLN A 61 8.40 3.52 18.30
N ASN A 62 7.47 3.52 17.32
CA ASN A 62 6.71 4.70 16.95
C ASN A 62 5.56 4.97 17.92
N GLU A 63 5.46 6.21 18.36
CA GLU A 63 4.37 6.73 19.21
C GLU A 63 3.48 7.74 18.47
N GLU A 64 3.83 8.09 17.23
CA GLU A 64 3.09 9.07 16.42
C GLU A 64 1.95 8.42 15.64
N THR A 65 0.97 9.23 15.25
CA THR A 65 -0.14 8.83 14.39
C THR A 65 -0.16 9.65 13.10
N PHE A 66 -0.73 9.08 12.03
CA PHE A 66 -0.67 9.65 10.70
C PHE A 66 -2.04 9.72 10.03
N ASP A 67 -2.24 10.73 9.20
CA ASP A 67 -3.49 10.92 8.45
C ASP A 67 -3.47 10.14 7.13
N VAL A 68 -2.31 10.09 6.46
CA VAL A 68 -2.11 9.30 5.24
C VAL A 68 -0.81 8.51 5.36
N ILE A 69 -0.89 7.22 5.07
CA ILE A 69 0.25 6.30 5.13
C ILE A 69 0.42 5.65 3.76
N PHE A 70 1.64 5.64 3.22
CA PHE A 70 1.98 4.93 2.00
C PHE A 70 2.87 3.72 2.30
N VAL A 71 2.50 2.57 1.79
CA VAL A 71 3.20 1.29 1.97
C VAL A 71 3.73 0.83 0.62
N ASP A 72 5.04 0.97 0.43
CA ASP A 72 5.81 0.61 -0.78
C ASP A 72 7.21 0.09 -0.41
N GLY A 73 7.29 -0.71 0.65
CA GLY A 73 8.54 -1.23 1.21
C GLY A 73 8.99 -2.54 0.55
N LEU A 74 9.15 -3.61 1.35
CA LEU A 74 9.49 -4.93 0.83
C LEU A 74 8.27 -5.56 0.14
N HIS A 75 8.40 -5.87 -1.14
CA HIS A 75 7.31 -6.38 -1.98
C HIS A 75 7.02 -7.88 -1.75
N HIS A 76 6.93 -8.29 -0.51
CA HIS A 76 6.53 -9.64 -0.08
C HIS A 76 5.17 -9.55 0.64
N ALA A 77 4.24 -10.43 0.27
CA ALA A 77 2.86 -10.40 0.77
C ALA A 77 2.77 -10.40 2.31
N ASP A 78 3.59 -11.18 3.00
CA ASP A 78 3.60 -11.25 4.46
C ASP A 78 4.11 -9.95 5.11
N GLN A 79 5.09 -9.27 4.49
CA GLN A 79 5.55 -7.96 4.98
C GLN A 79 4.51 -6.88 4.73
N VAL A 80 3.97 -6.80 3.51
CA VAL A 80 2.91 -5.82 3.19
C VAL A 80 1.70 -6.01 4.11
N TYR A 81 1.32 -7.24 4.41
CA TYR A 81 0.24 -7.53 5.35
C TYR A 81 0.56 -6.97 6.76
N ARG A 82 1.76 -7.22 7.29
CA ARG A 82 2.19 -6.68 8.60
C ARG A 82 2.23 -5.15 8.56
N ASP A 83 2.78 -4.56 7.51
CA ASP A 83 2.87 -3.11 7.37
C ASP A 83 1.49 -2.45 7.38
N VAL A 84 0.51 -3.04 6.70
CA VAL A 84 -0.88 -2.54 6.74
C VAL A 84 -1.50 -2.70 8.12
N ILE A 85 -1.34 -3.87 8.78
CA ILE A 85 -1.88 -4.08 10.13
C ILE A 85 -1.28 -3.09 11.14
N ASN A 86 0.04 -2.86 11.08
CA ASN A 86 0.71 -1.88 11.93
C ASN A 86 0.28 -0.44 11.58
N SER A 87 0.14 -0.13 10.29
CA SER A 87 -0.37 1.17 9.82
C SER A 87 -1.76 1.48 10.35
N LEU A 88 -2.66 0.48 10.41
CA LEU A 88 -4.01 0.64 10.95
C LEU A 88 -4.03 1.02 12.44
N GLN A 89 -2.99 0.64 13.20
CA GLN A 89 -2.87 0.98 14.63
C GLN A 89 -2.46 2.45 14.85
N VAL A 90 -1.72 3.01 13.89
CA VAL A 90 -1.22 4.40 13.95
C VAL A 90 -1.96 5.33 12.98
N LEU A 91 -3.03 4.84 12.34
CA LEU A 91 -3.86 5.64 11.43
C LEU A 91 -4.86 6.48 12.22
N ASN A 92 -4.84 7.79 12.00
CA ASN A 92 -5.83 8.71 12.54
C ASN A 92 -7.24 8.39 12.03
N GLU A 93 -8.25 8.82 12.78
CA GLU A 93 -9.66 8.69 12.36
C GLU A 93 -9.91 9.43 11.03
N GLY A 94 -10.55 8.76 10.08
CA GLY A 94 -10.79 9.30 8.73
C GLY A 94 -9.55 9.32 7.83
N GLY A 95 -8.44 8.73 8.28
CA GLY A 95 -7.20 8.60 7.49
C GLY A 95 -7.24 7.50 6.45
N TYR A 96 -6.21 7.46 5.61
CA TYR A 96 -6.07 6.51 4.50
C TYR A 96 -4.70 5.84 4.49
N ILE A 97 -4.68 4.55 4.15
CA ILE A 97 -3.48 3.81 3.77
C ILE A 97 -3.52 3.60 2.26
N VAL A 98 -2.41 3.86 1.59
CA VAL A 98 -2.21 3.57 0.18
C VAL A 98 -1.15 2.48 0.06
N CYS A 99 -1.49 1.35 -0.58
CA CYS A 99 -0.54 0.27 -0.86
C CYS A 99 -0.20 0.25 -2.34
N HIS A 100 1.07 0.06 -2.67
CA HIS A 100 1.52 0.00 -4.05
C HIS A 100 1.67 -1.44 -4.57
N ASP A 101 1.85 -1.57 -5.90
CA ASP A 101 2.20 -2.82 -6.59
C ASP A 101 1.17 -3.96 -6.48
N LEU A 102 -0.12 -3.61 -6.42
CA LEU A 102 -1.18 -4.60 -6.23
C LEU A 102 -1.68 -5.23 -7.55
N ASN A 103 -1.32 -4.71 -8.72
CA ASN A 103 -1.85 -5.19 -10.00
C ASN A 103 -0.76 -5.59 -11.00
N PRO A 104 0.02 -6.66 -10.72
CA PRO A 104 1.05 -7.14 -11.65
C PRO A 104 0.42 -7.58 -12.97
N VAL A 105 0.96 -7.12 -14.11
CA VAL A 105 0.41 -7.38 -15.45
C VAL A 105 0.95 -8.65 -16.10
N GLU A 106 2.06 -9.19 -15.57
CA GLU A 106 2.68 -10.43 -16.03
C GLU A 106 3.08 -11.31 -14.83
N GLU A 107 3.07 -12.63 -15.02
CA GLU A 107 3.38 -13.58 -13.94
C GLU A 107 4.80 -13.36 -13.37
N GLN A 108 5.75 -13.02 -14.22
CA GLN A 108 7.13 -12.74 -13.80
C GLN A 108 7.25 -11.52 -12.87
N HIS A 109 6.31 -10.56 -12.96
CA HIS A 109 6.33 -9.35 -12.13
C HIS A 109 6.02 -9.63 -10.66
N GLN A 110 5.40 -10.77 -10.35
CA GLN A 110 5.05 -11.14 -8.96
C GLN A 110 5.95 -12.22 -8.35
N THR A 111 7.00 -12.65 -9.04
CA THR A 111 7.85 -13.76 -8.56
C THR A 111 8.61 -13.40 -7.28
N ILE A 112 8.67 -14.35 -6.36
CA ILE A 112 9.48 -14.29 -5.15
C ILE A 112 10.45 -15.48 -5.19
N PRO A 113 11.78 -15.28 -5.04
CA PRO A 113 12.46 -13.98 -4.87
C PRO A 113 12.51 -13.14 -6.16
N TYR A 114 12.92 -11.87 -6.05
CA TYR A 114 13.19 -10.98 -7.17
C TYR A 114 14.19 -11.60 -8.16
N GLN A 115 13.83 -11.58 -9.45
CA GLN A 115 14.64 -12.18 -10.51
C GLN A 115 15.20 -11.16 -11.52
N GLY A 116 15.08 -9.86 -11.21
CA GLY A 116 15.53 -8.77 -12.08
C GLY A 116 14.38 -8.19 -12.93
N GLY A 117 14.59 -6.95 -13.41
CA GLY A 117 13.62 -6.24 -14.25
C GLY A 117 12.50 -5.56 -13.46
N PHE A 118 11.35 -5.40 -14.12
CA PHE A 118 10.17 -4.82 -13.49
C PHE A 118 9.54 -5.81 -12.49
N TRP A 119 9.20 -5.33 -11.29
CA TRP A 119 8.79 -6.21 -10.22
C TRP A 119 7.82 -5.55 -9.24
N ASN A 120 6.67 -6.17 -9.07
CA ASN A 120 5.66 -5.79 -8.09
C ASN A 120 5.75 -6.65 -6.81
N GLY A 121 6.45 -7.78 -6.88
CA GLY A 121 6.34 -8.79 -5.83
C GLY A 121 4.94 -9.37 -5.74
N ASP A 122 4.64 -10.08 -4.67
CA ASP A 122 3.34 -10.69 -4.47
C ASP A 122 2.41 -9.88 -3.53
N CYS A 123 2.58 -8.55 -3.51
CA CYS A 123 1.86 -7.59 -2.68
C CYS A 123 0.33 -7.74 -2.74
N TRP A 124 -0.21 -8.05 -3.93
CA TRP A 124 -1.65 -8.25 -4.14
C TRP A 124 -2.26 -9.31 -3.23
N LYS A 125 -1.49 -10.33 -2.85
CA LYS A 125 -1.96 -11.39 -1.94
C LYS A 125 -2.26 -10.84 -0.56
N ALA A 126 -1.44 -9.92 -0.05
CA ALA A 126 -1.71 -9.23 1.21
C ALA A 126 -3.05 -8.49 1.19
N PHE A 127 -3.30 -7.76 0.10
CA PHE A 127 -4.55 -7.03 -0.08
C PHE A 127 -5.77 -7.96 -0.15
N VAL A 128 -5.66 -9.06 -0.87
CA VAL A 128 -6.71 -10.10 -0.93
C VAL A 128 -6.95 -10.73 0.45
N MET A 129 -5.90 -11.07 1.20
CA MET A 129 -6.04 -11.61 2.57
C MET A 129 -6.77 -10.63 3.50
N LEU A 130 -6.48 -9.33 3.40
CA LEU A 130 -7.19 -8.31 4.16
C LEU A 130 -8.67 -8.25 3.77
N ARG A 131 -8.99 -8.32 2.49
CA ARG A 131 -10.39 -8.36 2.00
C ARG A 131 -11.15 -9.61 2.42
N MET A 132 -10.45 -10.72 2.66
CA MET A 132 -11.04 -11.96 3.18
C MET A 132 -11.29 -11.94 4.69
N GLY A 133 -10.53 -11.17 5.45
CA GLY A 133 -10.50 -11.23 6.90
C GLY A 133 -10.98 -9.98 7.65
N ARG A 134 -11.17 -8.85 6.98
CA ARG A 134 -11.46 -7.55 7.60
C ARG A 134 -12.72 -6.92 7.01
N ASP A 135 -13.85 -7.07 7.69
CA ASP A 135 -15.13 -6.44 7.31
C ASP A 135 -15.27 -5.00 7.85
N ASP A 136 -14.34 -4.59 8.71
CA ASP A 136 -14.24 -3.26 9.33
C ASP A 136 -13.41 -2.25 8.50
N LEU A 137 -13.06 -2.61 7.26
CA LEU A 137 -12.32 -1.75 6.34
C LEU A 137 -13.15 -1.48 5.07
N GLU A 138 -12.92 -0.33 4.45
CA GLU A 138 -13.32 -0.07 3.06
C GLU A 138 -12.04 -0.17 2.21
N MET A 139 -12.07 -1.05 1.18
CA MET A 139 -10.87 -1.37 0.40
C MET A 139 -11.18 -1.46 -1.10
N TYR A 140 -10.40 -0.77 -1.91
CA TYR A 140 -10.43 -0.86 -3.37
C TYR A 140 -9.06 -0.52 -3.97
N THR A 141 -8.83 -0.91 -5.21
CA THR A 141 -7.57 -0.62 -5.93
C THR A 141 -7.84 0.28 -7.12
N VAL A 142 -7.15 1.39 -7.22
CA VAL A 142 -7.14 2.25 -8.41
C VAL A 142 -6.27 1.59 -9.47
N ASP A 143 -6.83 1.33 -10.66
CA ASP A 143 -6.15 0.70 -11.80
C ASP A 143 -5.20 1.69 -12.49
N SER A 144 -4.15 2.03 -11.79
CA SER A 144 -3.11 2.96 -12.26
C SER A 144 -1.80 2.69 -11.52
N ASP A 145 -0.67 2.99 -12.15
CA ASP A 145 0.66 2.90 -11.53
C ASP A 145 0.87 1.57 -10.77
N CYS A 146 0.74 0.46 -11.47
CA CYS A 146 0.89 -0.91 -10.91
C CYS A 146 -0.16 -1.33 -9.89
N GLY A 147 -1.24 -0.57 -9.75
CA GLY A 147 -2.31 -0.80 -8.78
C GLY A 147 -2.02 -0.15 -7.42
N CYS A 148 -2.73 0.94 -7.14
CA CYS A 148 -2.69 1.62 -5.87
C CYS A 148 -3.92 1.23 -5.03
N GLY A 149 -3.74 0.38 -4.03
CA GLY A 149 -4.79 -0.02 -3.09
C GLY A 149 -5.06 1.05 -2.06
N ILE A 150 -6.32 1.39 -1.90
CA ILE A 150 -6.79 2.36 -0.92
C ILE A 150 -7.49 1.61 0.21
N ILE A 151 -7.11 1.91 1.44
CA ILE A 151 -7.65 1.28 2.64
C ILE A 151 -8.02 2.37 3.64
N THR A 152 -9.21 2.32 4.18
CA THR A 152 -9.65 3.17 5.28
C THR A 152 -10.56 2.38 6.24
N LYS A 153 -10.74 2.88 7.46
CA LYS A 153 -11.73 2.30 8.39
C LYS A 153 -13.13 2.53 7.84
N GLY A 154 -13.93 1.48 7.78
CA GLY A 154 -15.26 1.52 7.17
C GLY A 154 -15.96 0.18 7.25
N SER A 155 -16.53 -0.27 6.14
CA SER A 155 -17.13 -1.61 6.05
C SER A 155 -17.08 -2.13 4.63
N GLN A 156 -16.87 -3.42 4.48
CA GLN A 156 -16.95 -4.14 3.20
C GLN A 156 -17.55 -5.53 3.39
N GLU A 157 -18.08 -6.08 2.31
CA GLU A 157 -18.37 -7.51 2.25
C GLU A 157 -17.04 -8.29 2.17
N LEU A 158 -16.93 -9.34 3.00
CA LEU A 158 -15.75 -10.19 2.97
C LEU A 158 -15.66 -10.94 1.64
N LEU A 159 -14.50 -10.91 1.04
CA LEU A 159 -14.20 -11.70 -0.14
C LEU A 159 -14.16 -13.19 0.23
N ASN A 160 -15.02 -14.00 -0.38
CA ASN A 160 -15.03 -15.43 -0.18
C ASN A 160 -14.22 -16.13 -1.28
N LEU A 161 -13.00 -16.53 -0.95
CA LEU A 161 -12.08 -17.16 -1.88
C LEU A 161 -11.90 -18.65 -1.54
N ASN A 162 -12.30 -19.54 -2.47
CA ASN A 162 -12.16 -21.00 -2.34
C ASN A 162 -11.01 -21.58 -3.17
N TYR A 163 -10.09 -20.74 -3.66
CA TYR A 163 -9.01 -21.11 -4.59
C TYR A 163 -7.66 -20.63 -4.10
N SER A 164 -6.60 -21.24 -4.61
CA SER A 164 -5.24 -20.79 -4.34
C SER A 164 -4.98 -19.44 -5.01
N MET A 165 -4.28 -18.54 -4.33
CA MET A 165 -3.86 -17.23 -4.84
C MET A 165 -2.69 -17.37 -5.82
N THR A 166 -3.00 -17.87 -7.04
CA THR A 166 -2.04 -17.96 -8.15
C THR A 166 -2.17 -16.75 -9.08
N TYR A 167 -1.13 -16.44 -9.85
CA TYR A 167 -1.20 -15.38 -10.86
C TYR A 167 -2.32 -15.63 -11.87
N HIS A 168 -2.45 -16.86 -12.34
CA HIS A 168 -3.52 -17.24 -13.27
C HIS A 168 -4.92 -16.90 -12.72
N TYR A 169 -5.15 -17.15 -11.42
CA TYR A 169 -6.42 -16.82 -10.79
C TYR A 169 -6.60 -15.30 -10.64
N LEU A 170 -5.55 -14.57 -10.26
CA LEU A 170 -5.55 -13.11 -10.25
C LEU A 170 -5.91 -12.58 -11.63
N ASP A 171 -5.25 -13.05 -12.68
CA ASP A 171 -5.41 -12.55 -14.04
C ASP A 171 -6.85 -12.65 -14.56
N GLN A 172 -7.54 -13.74 -14.20
CA GLN A 172 -8.92 -13.96 -14.57
C GLN A 172 -9.93 -13.18 -13.70
N ASN A 173 -9.56 -12.79 -12.47
CA ASN A 173 -10.49 -12.27 -11.47
C ASN A 173 -10.05 -10.93 -10.85
N ARG A 174 -9.15 -10.16 -11.53
CA ARG A 174 -8.55 -8.93 -11.00
C ARG A 174 -9.58 -7.96 -10.43
N LYS A 175 -10.69 -7.75 -11.16
CA LYS A 175 -11.72 -6.78 -10.78
C LYS A 175 -12.36 -7.13 -9.44
N GLU A 176 -12.63 -8.40 -9.20
CA GLU A 176 -13.23 -8.88 -7.96
C GLU A 176 -12.21 -8.93 -6.84
N LEU A 177 -11.04 -9.56 -7.07
CA LEU A 177 -10.01 -9.76 -6.06
C LEU A 177 -9.47 -8.45 -5.51
N LEU A 178 -9.24 -7.48 -6.38
CA LEU A 178 -8.66 -6.18 -6.03
C LEU A 178 -9.73 -5.09 -5.79
N ASN A 179 -11.02 -5.40 -5.98
CA ASN A 179 -12.08 -4.39 -6.05
C ASN A 179 -11.65 -3.22 -6.95
N LEU A 180 -11.26 -3.57 -8.18
CA LEU A 180 -10.56 -2.67 -9.09
C LEU A 180 -11.49 -1.59 -9.63
N ILE A 181 -11.08 -0.33 -9.51
CA ILE A 181 -11.78 0.83 -10.07
C ILE A 181 -10.88 1.57 -11.07
N SER A 182 -11.51 2.22 -12.05
CA SER A 182 -10.75 3.08 -12.97
C SER A 182 -10.34 4.39 -12.29
N PRO A 183 -9.23 5.04 -12.74
CA PRO A 183 -8.76 6.31 -12.18
C PRO A 183 -9.80 7.45 -12.23
N GLU A 184 -10.76 7.40 -13.17
CA GLU A 184 -11.82 8.42 -13.31
C GLU A 184 -12.89 8.32 -12.22
N LYS A 185 -12.92 7.20 -11.48
CA LYS A 185 -13.86 6.96 -10.38
C LYS A 185 -13.28 7.29 -9.01
N PHE A 186 -11.98 7.50 -8.94
CA PHE A 186 -11.27 7.90 -7.74
C PHE A 186 -11.35 9.42 -7.55
#